data_8658e893a7750119f2b93ee7cddc4711
#
_entry.id   8658e893a7750119f2b93ee7cddc4711
#
_cell.length_a   1.000
_cell.length_b   1.000
_cell.length_c   1.000
_cell.angle_alpha   90.00
_cell.angle_beta   90.00
_cell.angle_gamma   90.00
#
_symmetry.space_group_name_H-M   'P 1'
#
loop_
_entity.id
_entity.type
_entity.pdbx_description
1 polymer ?
#
loop_
_entity_poly.entity_id
_entity_poly.type
_entity_poly.pdbx_seq_one_letter_code
_entity_poly.pdbx_strand_id
1 'polypeptide(L)'
;MASVRDQLVARGCRIFVPGELDDIQKNESYMDTDAERITVKIEYDFIREHFRKIEQADAILILNYEKKGISGYIGGNTFLEMGYAFGLGKKVYLLHPVPDMDYKTEMHAIQPIVLDGDLSKMPLT
;
A
#
# COMPACT_ATOMS: atom_id res chain seq x y z
N MET A 1 -8.32 8.92 17.74
CA MET A 1 -8.74 9.09 16.34
C MET A 1 -8.69 7.74 15.65
N ALA A 2 -9.74 7.37 14.91
CA ALA A 2 -9.76 6.10 14.20
C ALA A 2 -8.77 6.10 13.03
N SER A 3 -8.13 4.97 12.78
CA SER A 3 -7.26 4.82 11.62
C SER A 3 -8.06 4.85 10.32
N VAL A 4 -7.39 5.06 9.20
CA VAL A 4 -8.05 5.01 7.88
C VAL A 4 -8.70 3.64 7.69
N ARG A 5 -8.01 2.56 8.06
CA ARG A 5 -8.54 1.21 7.96
C ARG A 5 -9.83 1.06 8.77
N ASP A 6 -9.85 1.55 10.02
CA ASP A 6 -11.01 1.44 10.88
C ASP A 6 -12.20 2.19 10.31
N GLN A 7 -11.96 3.37 9.72
CA GLN A 7 -13.02 4.14 9.08
C GLN A 7 -13.65 3.38 7.91
N LEU A 8 -12.84 2.68 7.12
CA LEU A 8 -13.31 1.92 5.98
C LEU A 8 -14.03 0.65 6.40
N VAL A 9 -13.53 -0.03 7.43
CA VAL A 9 -14.20 -1.21 8.00
C VAL A 9 -15.59 -0.84 8.52
N ALA A 10 -15.72 0.31 9.16
CA ALA A 10 -17.00 0.79 9.65
C ALA A 10 -18.02 1.01 8.52
N ARG A 11 -17.56 1.16 7.28
CA ARG A 11 -18.43 1.28 6.10
C ARG A 11 -18.75 -0.07 5.45
N GLY A 12 -18.31 -1.18 6.04
CA GLY A 12 -18.57 -2.51 5.53
C GLY A 12 -17.62 -2.99 4.44
N CYS A 13 -16.53 -2.27 4.20
CA CYS A 13 -15.53 -2.63 3.19
C CYS A 13 -14.37 -3.37 3.83
N ARG A 14 -13.89 -4.44 3.20
CA ARG A 14 -12.67 -5.15 3.60
C ARG A 14 -11.51 -4.59 2.78
N ILE A 15 -10.83 -3.61 3.35
CA ILE A 15 -9.74 -2.91 2.67
C ILE A 15 -8.42 -3.19 3.40
N PHE A 16 -7.41 -3.61 2.67
CA PHE A 16 -6.06 -3.70 3.21
C PHE A 16 -5.32 -2.39 2.96
N VAL A 17 -4.75 -1.81 4.02
CA VAL A 17 -3.99 -0.56 3.97
C VAL A 17 -2.57 -0.87 4.38
N PRO A 18 -1.64 -1.00 3.44
CA PRO A 18 -0.25 -1.31 3.76
C PRO A 18 0.37 -0.27 4.68
N GLY A 19 1.12 -0.74 5.67
CA GLY A 19 1.94 0.10 6.53
C GLY A 19 1.22 0.78 7.67
N GLU A 20 -0.11 0.80 7.70
CA GLU A 20 -0.83 1.55 8.74
C GLU A 20 -0.78 0.89 10.10
N LEU A 21 -0.76 -0.44 10.15
CA LEU A 21 -0.82 -1.20 11.40
C LEU A 21 0.41 -2.06 11.67
N ASP A 22 1.47 -1.88 10.90
CA ASP A 22 2.63 -2.74 10.98
C ASP A 22 3.79 -2.04 11.69
N ASP A 23 3.92 -2.30 12.99
CA ASP A 23 4.99 -1.72 13.80
C ASP A 23 6.38 -2.14 13.32
N ILE A 24 6.48 -3.32 12.70
CA ILE A 24 7.75 -3.81 12.19
C ILE A 24 8.18 -2.99 10.98
N GLN A 25 7.23 -2.60 10.12
CA GLN A 25 7.54 -1.70 9.00
C GLN A 25 8.00 -0.33 9.47
N LYS A 26 7.44 0.18 10.57
CA LYS A 26 7.93 1.42 11.16
C LYS A 26 9.36 1.29 11.65
N ASN A 27 9.70 0.16 12.24
CA ASN A 27 11.06 -0.11 12.70
C ASN A 27 12.03 -0.21 11.52
N GLU A 28 11.59 -0.71 10.39
CA GLU A 28 12.41 -0.81 9.18
C GLU A 28 12.97 0.55 8.78
N SER A 29 12.24 1.64 8.98
CA SER A 29 12.68 2.98 8.62
C SER A 29 13.90 3.46 9.40
N TYR A 30 14.23 2.82 10.50
CA TYR A 30 15.38 3.17 11.34
C TYR A 30 16.61 2.34 11.03
N MET A 31 16.54 1.43 10.07
CA MET A 31 17.68 0.59 9.71
C MET A 31 18.63 1.32 8.78
N ASP A 32 19.92 1.24 9.09
CA ASP A 32 20.94 2.02 8.39
C ASP A 32 21.41 1.37 7.09
N THR A 33 21.25 0.06 6.93
CA THR A 33 21.77 -0.66 5.77
C THR A 33 20.69 -1.47 5.06
N ASP A 34 20.92 -1.70 3.76
CA ASP A 34 20.04 -2.56 2.98
C ASP A 34 20.07 -4.00 3.48
N ALA A 35 21.24 -4.46 3.96
CA ALA A 35 21.38 -5.81 4.51
C ALA A 35 20.48 -6.01 5.71
N GLU A 36 20.40 -5.04 6.61
CA GLU A 36 19.51 -5.10 7.77
C GLU A 36 18.05 -5.15 7.36
N ARG A 37 17.65 -4.32 6.40
CA ARG A 37 16.28 -4.31 5.88
C ARG A 37 15.90 -5.65 5.25
N ILE A 38 16.80 -6.23 4.47
CA ILE A 38 16.59 -7.53 3.82
C ILE A 38 16.42 -8.61 4.89
N THR A 39 17.27 -8.60 5.91
CA THR A 39 17.19 -9.59 7.00
C THR A 39 15.85 -9.52 7.72
N VAL A 40 15.39 -8.32 8.04
CA VAL A 40 14.11 -8.14 8.72
C VAL A 40 12.95 -8.65 7.86
N LYS A 41 12.98 -8.34 6.56
CA LYS A 41 11.92 -8.78 5.64
C LYS A 41 11.86 -10.30 5.54
N ILE A 42 13.01 -10.97 5.48
CA ILE A 42 13.08 -12.42 5.41
C ILE A 42 12.61 -13.04 6.73
N GLU A 43 13.12 -12.53 7.85
CA GLU A 43 12.86 -13.08 9.18
C GLU A 43 11.37 -13.01 9.54
N TYR A 44 10.70 -11.92 9.21
CA TYR A 44 9.29 -11.71 9.56
C TYR A 44 8.34 -12.02 8.41
N ASP A 45 8.85 -12.36 7.24
CA ASP A 45 8.05 -12.77 6.08
C ASP A 45 6.94 -11.75 5.73
N PHE A 46 7.28 -10.47 5.76
CA PHE A 46 6.34 -9.38 5.52
C PHE A 46 5.60 -9.50 4.20
N ILE A 47 6.34 -9.82 3.14
CA ILE A 47 5.78 -9.84 1.79
C ILE A 47 4.67 -10.87 1.70
N ARG A 48 4.92 -12.09 2.18
CA ARG A 48 3.94 -13.17 2.13
C ARG A 48 2.74 -12.90 3.04
N GLU A 49 3.01 -12.35 4.22
CA GLU A 49 1.95 -11.99 5.15
C GLU A 49 1.00 -10.94 4.56
N HIS A 50 1.56 -9.90 3.93
CA HIS A 50 0.74 -8.89 3.27
C HIS A 50 -0.03 -9.47 2.09
N PHE A 51 0.57 -10.40 1.35
CA PHE A 51 -0.13 -11.06 0.25
C PHE A 51 -1.35 -11.83 0.75
N ARG A 52 -1.24 -12.51 1.90
CA ARG A 52 -2.40 -13.21 2.49
C ARG A 52 -3.51 -12.22 2.87
N LYS A 53 -3.15 -11.07 3.40
CA LYS A 53 -4.13 -10.03 3.74
C LYS A 53 -4.81 -9.47 2.49
N ILE A 54 -4.07 -9.31 1.42
CA ILE A 54 -4.62 -8.86 0.14
C ILE A 54 -5.62 -9.88 -0.40
N GLU A 55 -5.31 -11.18 -0.31
CA GLU A 55 -6.21 -12.23 -0.75
C GLU A 55 -7.56 -12.18 -0.05
N GLN A 56 -7.58 -11.79 1.21
CA GLN A 56 -8.80 -11.72 2.01
C GLN A 56 -9.53 -10.39 1.88
N ALA A 57 -8.89 -9.38 1.30
CA ALA A 57 -9.49 -8.05 1.15
C ALA A 57 -10.28 -7.95 -0.15
N ASP A 58 -11.18 -6.98 -0.20
CA ASP A 58 -11.92 -6.66 -1.43
C ASP A 58 -11.11 -5.71 -2.32
N ALA A 59 -10.26 -4.89 -1.70
CA ALA A 59 -9.42 -3.92 -2.40
C ALA A 59 -8.24 -3.55 -1.52
N ILE A 60 -7.26 -2.85 -2.09
CA ILE A 60 -6.20 -2.24 -1.30
C ILE A 60 -6.21 -0.74 -1.48
N LEU A 61 -5.82 -0.03 -0.42
CA LEU A 61 -5.67 1.42 -0.44
C LEU A 61 -4.24 1.76 -0.09
N ILE A 62 -3.56 2.46 -0.97
CA ILE A 62 -2.19 2.89 -0.78
C ILE A 62 -2.19 4.35 -0.31
N LEU A 63 -1.64 4.59 0.88
CA LEU A 63 -1.48 5.94 1.43
C LEU A 63 -0.13 6.49 0.96
N ASN A 64 -0.08 6.88 -0.29
CA ASN A 64 1.18 7.28 -0.94
C ASN A 64 1.52 8.75 -0.67
N TYR A 65 1.95 9.02 0.56
CA TYR A 65 2.41 10.33 0.97
C TYR A 65 3.77 10.66 0.37
N GLU A 66 4.11 11.94 0.36
CA GLU A 66 5.43 12.36 -0.11
C GLU A 66 6.52 11.72 0.74
N LYS A 67 7.60 11.27 0.08
CA LYS A 67 8.76 10.71 0.73
C LYS A 67 9.96 10.94 -0.17
N LYS A 68 11.11 11.25 0.42
CA LYS A 68 12.37 11.48 -0.33
C LYS A 68 12.22 12.54 -1.43
N GLY A 69 11.38 13.54 -1.21
CA GLY A 69 11.14 14.60 -2.18
C GLY A 69 10.27 14.20 -3.36
N ILE A 70 9.66 13.00 -3.33
CA ILE A 70 8.79 12.53 -4.40
C ILE A 70 7.34 12.56 -3.92
N SER A 71 6.52 13.36 -4.59
CA SER A 71 5.09 13.43 -4.28
C SER A 71 4.41 12.12 -4.67
N GLY A 72 3.61 11.58 -3.76
CA GLY A 72 2.92 10.31 -4.01
C GLY A 72 3.82 9.08 -4.02
N TYR A 73 4.94 9.12 -3.33
CA TYR A 73 5.96 8.07 -3.32
C TYR A 73 5.37 6.67 -3.08
N ILE A 74 5.80 5.70 -3.89
CA ILE A 74 5.44 4.29 -3.75
C ILE A 74 6.73 3.48 -3.73
N GLY A 75 7.03 2.87 -2.58
CA GLY A 75 8.22 2.03 -2.43
C GLY A 75 8.06 0.66 -3.07
N GLY A 76 9.17 -0.09 -3.10
CA GLY A 76 9.22 -1.40 -3.75
C GLY A 76 8.25 -2.40 -3.17
N ASN A 77 8.14 -2.49 -1.83
CA ASN A 77 7.21 -3.43 -1.19
C ASN A 77 5.76 -3.10 -1.55
N THR A 78 5.41 -1.82 -1.52
CA THR A 78 4.06 -1.37 -1.87
C THR A 78 3.75 -1.66 -3.33
N PHE A 79 4.74 -1.48 -4.20
CA PHE A 79 4.57 -1.80 -5.62
C PHE A 79 4.31 -3.29 -5.83
N LEU A 80 5.02 -4.17 -5.10
CA LEU A 80 4.74 -5.61 -5.15
C LEU A 80 3.31 -5.92 -4.74
N GLU A 81 2.82 -5.27 -3.71
CA GLU A 81 1.46 -5.45 -3.21
C GLU A 81 0.42 -4.97 -4.23
N MET A 82 0.69 -3.85 -4.89
CA MET A 82 -0.16 -3.37 -5.98
C MET A 82 -0.26 -4.40 -7.10
N GLY A 83 0.88 -4.94 -7.52
CA GLY A 83 0.92 -5.95 -8.57
C GLY A 83 0.17 -7.22 -8.19
N TYR A 84 0.34 -7.66 -6.97
CA TYR A 84 -0.34 -8.86 -6.49
C TYR A 84 -1.87 -8.67 -6.44
N ALA A 85 -2.32 -7.55 -5.90
CA ALA A 85 -3.74 -7.21 -5.87
C ALA A 85 -4.33 -7.15 -7.28
N PHE A 86 -3.61 -6.50 -8.19
CA PHE A 86 -4.03 -6.41 -9.59
C PHE A 86 -4.16 -7.79 -10.22
N GLY A 87 -3.17 -8.66 -10.00
CA GLY A 87 -3.20 -10.03 -10.54
C GLY A 87 -4.36 -10.86 -10.01
N LEU A 88 -4.83 -10.56 -8.80
CA LEU A 88 -5.99 -11.23 -8.20
C LEU A 88 -7.33 -10.60 -8.61
N GLY A 89 -7.31 -9.55 -9.42
CA GLY A 89 -8.52 -8.84 -9.80
C GLY A 89 -9.08 -7.92 -8.75
N LYS A 90 -8.29 -7.60 -7.71
CA LYS A 90 -8.70 -6.66 -6.68
C LYS A 90 -8.52 -5.22 -7.17
N LYS A 91 -9.33 -4.31 -6.66
CA LYS A 91 -9.17 -2.89 -6.98
C LYS A 91 -8.02 -2.29 -6.19
N VAL A 92 -7.28 -1.40 -6.84
CA VAL A 92 -6.15 -0.69 -6.23
C VAL A 92 -6.48 0.80 -6.19
N TYR A 93 -6.52 1.35 -4.98
CA TYR A 93 -6.77 2.77 -4.78
C TYR A 93 -5.49 3.46 -4.32
N LEU A 94 -5.22 4.63 -4.88
CA LEU A 94 -4.12 5.49 -4.45
C LEU A 94 -4.70 6.76 -3.85
N LEU A 95 -4.19 7.17 -2.69
CA LEU A 95 -4.63 8.42 -2.08
C LEU A 95 -4.22 9.62 -2.95
N HIS A 96 -3.03 9.58 -3.53
CA HIS A 96 -2.49 10.64 -4.39
C HIS A 96 -2.13 10.09 -5.76
N PRO A 97 -1.96 10.96 -6.78
CA PRO A 97 -1.63 10.51 -8.14
C PRO A 97 -0.37 9.65 -8.21
N VAL A 98 -0.27 8.87 -9.28
CA VAL A 98 0.89 8.01 -9.55
C VAL A 98 2.16 8.88 -9.53
N PRO A 99 3.18 8.48 -8.76
CA PRO A 99 4.41 9.28 -8.66
C PRO A 99 5.27 9.18 -9.91
N ASP A 100 6.11 10.19 -10.10
CA ASP A 100 7.11 10.18 -11.18
C ASP A 100 8.34 9.39 -10.71
N MET A 101 8.33 8.10 -10.96
CA MET A 101 9.37 7.16 -10.57
C MET A 101 9.68 6.22 -11.73
N ASP A 102 10.79 5.48 -11.63
CA ASP A 102 11.27 4.63 -12.72
C ASP A 102 10.23 3.61 -13.20
N TYR A 103 9.37 3.12 -12.30
CA TYR A 103 8.33 2.14 -12.66
C TYR A 103 6.93 2.75 -12.77
N LYS A 104 6.86 4.04 -13.12
CA LYS A 104 5.56 4.72 -13.28
C LYS A 104 4.71 4.11 -14.40
N THR A 105 5.35 3.61 -15.45
CA THR A 105 4.64 2.99 -16.56
C THR A 105 3.87 1.77 -16.11
N GLU A 106 4.50 0.93 -15.30
CA GLU A 106 3.87 -0.26 -14.73
C GLU A 106 2.75 0.11 -13.77
N MET A 107 2.94 1.17 -12.98
CA MET A 107 1.89 1.65 -12.08
C MET A 107 0.67 2.15 -12.86
N HIS A 108 0.88 2.89 -13.95
CA HIS A 108 -0.23 3.32 -14.79
C HIS A 108 -0.94 2.14 -15.47
N ALA A 109 -0.18 1.10 -15.83
CA ALA A 109 -0.75 -0.10 -16.45
C ALA A 109 -1.69 -0.86 -15.51
N ILE A 110 -1.47 -0.77 -14.20
CA ILE A 110 -2.37 -1.34 -13.18
C ILE A 110 -3.72 -0.60 -13.16
N GLN A 111 -3.77 0.62 -13.68
CA GLN A 111 -4.97 1.46 -13.71
C GLN A 111 -5.54 1.71 -12.31
N PRO A 112 -4.73 2.19 -11.37
CA PRO A 112 -5.23 2.46 -10.03
C PRO A 112 -6.24 3.60 -10.03
N ILE A 113 -7.13 3.56 -9.05
CA ILE A 113 -8.13 4.62 -8.88
C ILE A 113 -7.55 5.66 -7.92
N VAL A 114 -7.34 6.88 -8.42
CA VAL A 114 -6.74 7.96 -7.65
C VAL A 114 -7.82 8.74 -6.93
N LEU A 115 -7.67 8.92 -5.62
CA LEU A 115 -8.66 9.59 -4.78
C LEU A 115 -8.40 11.10 -4.61
N ASP A 116 -7.26 11.59 -5.07
CA ASP A 116 -6.86 13.01 -4.98
C ASP A 116 -6.95 13.55 -3.55
N GLY A 117 -6.53 12.72 -2.58
CA GLY A 117 -6.51 13.09 -1.17
C GLY A 117 -7.85 12.95 -0.45
N ASP A 118 -8.89 12.50 -1.11
CA ASP A 118 -10.23 12.45 -0.56
C ASP A 118 -10.74 11.01 -0.42
N LEU A 119 -10.70 10.48 0.79
CA LEU A 119 -11.14 9.11 1.08
C LEU A 119 -12.63 8.90 0.85
N SER A 120 -13.43 9.97 0.85
CA SER A 120 -14.86 9.85 0.62
C SER A 120 -15.19 9.44 -0.83
N LYS A 121 -14.22 9.54 -1.73
CA LYS A 121 -14.39 9.11 -3.12
C LYS A 121 -14.34 7.60 -3.29
N MET A 122 -13.97 6.83 -2.26
CA MET A 122 -13.98 5.38 -2.36
C MET A 122 -15.41 4.88 -2.43
N PRO A 123 -15.73 4.02 -3.42
CA PRO A 123 -17.08 3.46 -3.49
C PRO A 123 -17.35 2.53 -2.31
N LEU A 124 -18.56 2.63 -1.79
CA LEU A 124 -19.06 1.74 -0.72
C LEU A 124 -19.73 0.55 -1.40
N THR A 125 -19.13 -0.60 -1.28
CA THR A 125 -19.71 -1.83 -1.85
C THR A 125 -19.97 -2.84 -0.77
#